data_da110e79e36597d3aa2384342c781714
#
_entry.id   da110e79e36597d3aa2384342c781714
#
_cell.length_a   1.000
_cell.length_b   1.000
_cell.length_c   1.000
_cell.angle_alpha   90.00
_cell.angle_beta   90.00
_cell.angle_gamma   90.00
#
_symmetry.space_group_name_H-M   'P 1'
#
loop_
_entity.id
_entity.type
_entity.pdbx_description
1 polymer ?
#
loop_
_entity_poly.entity_id
_entity_poly.type
_entity_poly.pdbx_seq_one_letter_code
_entity_poly.pdbx_strand_id
1 'polypeptide(L)'
;MRGEAPPDLTPEDLQRRRALTAQIEAYVRPYLARNPRVKRAVDALLRPGTSETEEIPPLKKAEADETFETFVGWDHLAFRSFDRVDGGLLAVARVFEKHGYTCEGSLTFEAKKVDARWFAPPAARWARDARGDPAFPRLFVSHLRVDDLPDDARKVIERRVGTCEESGRNAARVAERGGVPWSADGADASADVINIALDEYETLSNASEYAAWTLVHGHALNHVAVAVHRLFEHSSGVSVSMSRDSRAPRRRFASLEACLAFLKAPPLSTKTSRAGGGEVKVSPDGGLRQAATVADVLEFGFIDRSNTLEGDSRGVSEGVDARTTKTKKLVPASYVEFVDRLPIAGDAGDETNCSYAGDGGAYVPERSRRDGFETANADAIFESTFRAQQRDG
;
A
#
# COMPACT_ATOMS: atom_id res chain seq x y z
N MET A 1 -13.71 11.82 1.77
CA MET A 1 -14.43 12.54 0.68
C MET A 1 -15.43 11.57 0.06
N ARG A 2 -16.70 11.95 0.03
CA ARG A 2 -17.69 11.20 -0.76
C ARG A 2 -17.55 11.68 -2.19
N GLY A 3 -16.92 10.89 -3.08
CA GLY A 3 -16.89 11.19 -4.49
C GLY A 3 -18.22 10.78 -5.12
N GLU A 4 -18.94 11.72 -5.65
CA GLU A 4 -20.12 11.40 -6.44
C GLU A 4 -19.71 10.59 -7.66
N ALA A 5 -20.50 9.55 -7.97
CA ALA A 5 -20.34 8.82 -9.21
C ALA A 5 -20.71 9.74 -10.40
N PRO A 6 -20.11 9.55 -11.58
CA PRO A 6 -20.56 10.25 -12.76
C PRO A 6 -22.07 10.01 -12.95
N PRO A 7 -22.85 11.03 -13.34
CA PRO A 7 -24.25 10.83 -13.64
C PRO A 7 -24.40 9.81 -14.79
N ASP A 8 -25.47 9.03 -14.77
CA ASP A 8 -25.88 8.08 -15.81
C ASP A 8 -24.98 6.82 -15.97
N LEU A 9 -24.52 6.20 -14.87
CA LEU A 9 -23.94 4.85 -14.92
C LEU A 9 -25.02 3.80 -15.08
N THR A 10 -24.75 2.80 -15.94
CA THR A 10 -25.64 1.64 -16.08
C THR A 10 -25.60 0.77 -14.82
N PRO A 11 -26.61 -0.09 -14.57
CA PRO A 11 -26.57 -1.05 -13.48
C PRO A 11 -25.32 -1.95 -13.51
N GLU A 12 -24.82 -2.31 -14.69
CA GLU A 12 -23.61 -3.10 -14.88
C GLU A 12 -22.36 -2.30 -14.47
N ASP A 13 -22.27 -1.02 -14.83
CA ASP A 13 -21.19 -0.13 -14.42
C ASP A 13 -21.15 0.03 -12.90
N LEU A 14 -22.29 0.19 -12.26
CA LEU A 14 -22.42 0.26 -10.81
C LEU A 14 -21.99 -1.05 -10.15
N GLN A 15 -22.32 -2.19 -10.73
CA GLN A 15 -21.87 -3.50 -10.23
C GLN A 15 -20.35 -3.65 -10.33
N ARG A 16 -19.73 -3.28 -11.47
CA ARG A 16 -18.27 -3.29 -11.66
C ARG A 16 -17.57 -2.38 -10.64
N ARG A 17 -18.10 -1.18 -10.44
CA ARG A 17 -17.58 -0.21 -9.46
C ARG A 17 -17.64 -0.78 -8.04
N ARG A 18 -18.78 -1.34 -7.63
CA ARG A 18 -18.95 -1.99 -6.32
C ARG A 18 -17.99 -3.17 -6.13
N ALA A 19 -17.80 -3.99 -7.15
CA ALA A 19 -16.88 -5.13 -7.09
C ALA A 19 -15.43 -4.70 -6.87
N LEU A 20 -14.96 -3.68 -7.60
CA LEU A 20 -13.60 -3.16 -7.41
C LEU A 20 -13.45 -2.44 -6.05
N THR A 21 -14.45 -1.67 -5.63
CA THR A 21 -14.46 -1.04 -4.30
C THR A 21 -14.32 -2.09 -3.21
N ALA A 22 -15.14 -3.15 -3.25
CA ALA A 22 -15.07 -4.24 -2.27
C ALA A 22 -13.72 -4.95 -2.27
N GLN A 23 -13.12 -5.14 -3.46
CA GLN A 23 -11.80 -5.75 -3.58
C GLN A 23 -10.72 -4.89 -2.92
N ILE A 24 -10.71 -3.58 -3.15
CA ILE A 24 -9.74 -2.66 -2.53
C ILE A 24 -9.96 -2.60 -1.01
N GLU A 25 -11.20 -2.52 -0.55
CA GLU A 25 -11.52 -2.52 0.88
C GLU A 25 -11.06 -3.80 1.59
N ALA A 26 -11.09 -4.94 0.93
CA ALA A 26 -10.61 -6.20 1.49
C ALA A 26 -9.12 -6.14 1.88
N TYR A 27 -8.32 -5.29 1.21
CA TYR A 27 -6.93 -5.03 1.56
C TYR A 27 -6.75 -3.88 2.54
N VAL A 28 -7.49 -2.79 2.32
CA VAL A 28 -7.31 -1.54 3.07
C VAL A 28 -7.80 -1.67 4.52
N ARG A 29 -8.90 -2.38 4.78
CA ARG A 29 -9.43 -2.54 6.14
C ARG A 29 -8.47 -3.28 7.08
N PRO A 30 -7.94 -4.47 6.74
CA PRO A 30 -6.93 -5.13 7.57
C PRO A 30 -5.65 -4.31 7.71
N TYR A 31 -5.24 -3.62 6.63
CA TYR A 31 -4.08 -2.75 6.65
C TYR A 31 -4.23 -1.62 7.68
N LEU A 32 -5.34 -0.88 7.68
CA LEU A 32 -5.59 0.19 8.65
C LEU A 32 -5.76 -0.35 10.07
N ALA A 33 -6.36 -1.53 10.24
CA ALA A 33 -6.55 -2.15 11.55
C ALA A 33 -5.23 -2.50 12.24
N ARG A 34 -4.24 -3.00 11.48
CA ARG A 34 -2.92 -3.37 12.04
C ARG A 34 -1.93 -2.20 12.14
N ASN A 35 -2.26 -1.02 11.59
CA ASN A 35 -1.37 0.15 11.53
C ASN A 35 -2.04 1.39 12.14
N PRO A 36 -2.11 1.52 13.47
CA PRO A 36 -2.88 2.58 14.13
C PRO A 36 -2.33 3.99 13.89
N ARG A 37 -1.01 4.16 13.72
CA ARG A 37 -0.42 5.47 13.40
C ARG A 37 -0.75 5.88 11.97
N VAL A 38 -0.63 4.93 11.03
CA VAL A 38 -1.04 5.10 9.64
C VAL A 38 -2.51 5.47 9.57
N LYS A 39 -3.37 4.73 10.28
CA LYS A 39 -4.80 4.99 10.32
C LYS A 39 -5.12 6.42 10.76
N ARG A 40 -4.47 6.91 11.83
CA ARG A 40 -4.65 8.32 12.28
C ARG A 40 -4.28 9.32 11.20
N ALA A 41 -3.15 9.16 10.53
CA ALA A 41 -2.71 10.06 9.46
C ALA A 41 -3.69 10.04 8.27
N VAL A 42 -4.12 8.86 7.85
CA VAL A 42 -5.08 8.67 6.76
C VAL A 42 -6.44 9.30 7.10
N ASP A 43 -6.97 9.03 8.29
CA ASP A 43 -8.27 9.57 8.73
C ASP A 43 -8.22 11.11 8.79
N ALA A 44 -7.14 11.70 9.33
CA ALA A 44 -6.97 13.16 9.39
C ALA A 44 -6.93 13.82 8.01
N LEU A 45 -6.41 13.13 7.00
CA LEU A 45 -6.32 13.67 5.64
C LEU A 45 -7.59 13.45 4.83
N LEU A 46 -8.17 12.26 4.91
CA LEU A 46 -9.27 11.84 4.04
C LEU A 46 -10.66 12.01 4.68
N ARG A 47 -10.71 12.21 6.00
CA ARG A 47 -11.96 12.36 6.78
C ARG A 47 -11.93 13.59 7.68
N PRO A 48 -11.74 14.82 7.14
CA PRO A 48 -11.69 16.03 7.95
C PRO A 48 -13.05 16.25 8.65
N GLY A 49 -13.01 16.50 9.96
CA GLY A 49 -14.21 16.82 10.77
C GLY A 49 -14.67 15.70 11.72
N THR A 50 -14.03 14.53 11.74
CA THR A 50 -14.22 13.57 12.82
C THR A 50 -13.49 14.09 14.07
N SER A 51 -14.21 14.30 15.16
CA SER A 51 -13.62 14.65 16.47
C SER A 51 -12.76 13.49 16.97
N GLU A 52 -11.60 13.77 17.56
CA GLU A 52 -10.70 12.75 18.14
C GLU A 52 -11.35 11.95 19.28
N THR A 53 -12.44 12.43 19.84
CA THR A 53 -13.17 11.82 20.96
C THR A 53 -14.29 10.88 20.51
N GLU A 54 -14.69 10.92 19.26
CA GLU A 54 -15.61 9.92 18.74
C GLU A 54 -14.80 8.68 18.36
N GLU A 55 -15.12 7.54 19.00
CA GLU A 55 -14.72 6.23 18.47
C GLU A 55 -15.05 6.22 16.98
N ILE A 56 -14.00 6.13 16.15
CA ILE A 56 -14.17 6.13 14.71
C ILE A 56 -15.16 5.01 14.41
N PRO A 57 -16.40 5.33 13.99
CA PRO A 57 -17.35 4.28 13.73
C PRO A 57 -16.71 3.33 12.72
N PRO A 58 -16.79 2.01 12.94
CA PRO A 58 -16.34 1.05 11.95
C PRO A 58 -16.94 1.50 10.64
N LEU A 59 -16.15 1.47 9.55
CA LEU A 59 -16.63 1.78 8.20
C LEU A 59 -18.00 1.13 8.11
N LYS A 60 -19.06 1.94 8.29
CA LYS A 60 -20.42 1.41 8.41
C LYS A 60 -20.61 0.53 7.19
N LYS A 61 -21.01 -0.71 7.44
CA LYS A 61 -21.49 -1.59 6.38
C LYS A 61 -22.46 -0.75 5.57
N ALA A 62 -22.03 -0.34 4.37
CA ALA A 62 -22.78 0.59 3.56
C ALA A 62 -24.19 -0.01 3.44
N GLU A 63 -25.16 0.68 4.02
CA GLU A 63 -26.54 0.44 3.64
C GLU A 63 -26.55 0.56 2.12
N ALA A 64 -27.12 -0.41 1.44
CA ALA A 64 -26.90 -0.75 0.05
C ALA A 64 -27.24 0.35 -0.99
N ASP A 65 -27.44 1.59 -0.52
CA ASP A 65 -27.98 2.66 -1.32
C ASP A 65 -27.28 3.96 -1.09
N GLU A 66 -26.33 4.50 -1.60
CA GLU A 66 -25.93 5.92 -1.70
C GLU A 66 -24.52 6.36 -1.33
N THR A 67 -23.63 5.56 -0.78
CA THR A 67 -22.27 6.07 -0.57
C THR A 67 -21.21 5.22 -1.27
N PHE A 68 -20.92 5.55 -2.51
CA PHE A 68 -19.68 5.12 -3.16
C PHE A 68 -18.52 5.77 -2.42
N GLU A 69 -17.91 5.06 -1.46
CA GLU A 69 -16.60 5.45 -0.96
C GLU A 69 -15.63 5.38 -2.14
N THR A 70 -15.27 6.53 -2.65
CA THR A 70 -14.30 6.62 -3.73
C THR A 70 -12.91 6.75 -3.13
N PHE A 71 -11.96 6.08 -3.71
CA PHE A 71 -10.54 6.20 -3.34
C PHE A 71 -9.88 7.41 -4.00
N VAL A 72 -10.65 8.49 -4.24
CA VAL A 72 -10.18 9.69 -4.97
C VAL A 72 -8.96 10.35 -4.34
N GLY A 73 -8.83 10.29 -3.02
CA GLY A 73 -7.67 10.83 -2.31
C GLY A 73 -6.46 9.88 -2.25
N TRP A 74 -6.54 8.70 -2.88
CA TRP A 74 -5.47 7.71 -2.87
C TRP A 74 -4.66 7.77 -4.17
N ASP A 75 -3.34 7.80 -4.06
CA ASP A 75 -2.44 7.77 -5.23
C ASP A 75 -2.23 6.34 -5.72
N HIS A 76 -1.76 5.46 -4.83
CA HIS A 76 -1.52 4.05 -5.16
C HIS A 76 -1.61 3.12 -3.95
N LEU A 77 -1.74 1.84 -4.27
CA LEU A 77 -1.63 0.70 -3.36
C LEU A 77 -0.37 -0.09 -3.72
N ALA A 78 0.41 -0.49 -2.72
CA ALA A 78 1.65 -1.23 -2.95
C ALA A 78 1.64 -2.60 -2.28
N PHE A 79 2.09 -3.61 -3.03
CA PHE A 79 2.16 -5.00 -2.62
C PHE A 79 3.55 -5.58 -2.84
N ARG A 80 3.88 -6.60 -2.05
CA ARG A 80 5.13 -7.35 -2.13
C ARG A 80 4.87 -8.83 -2.37
N SER A 81 5.84 -9.51 -3.00
CA SER A 81 5.81 -10.96 -3.22
C SER A 81 7.23 -11.52 -3.33
N PHE A 82 7.34 -12.83 -3.47
CA PHE A 82 8.54 -13.51 -3.94
C PHE A 82 8.35 -13.97 -5.39
N ASP A 83 9.39 -13.99 -6.21
CA ASP A 83 9.33 -14.48 -7.60
C ASP A 83 9.02 -15.99 -7.70
N ARG A 84 9.07 -16.70 -6.57
CA ARG A 84 8.74 -18.12 -6.43
C ARG A 84 7.23 -18.41 -6.29
N VAL A 85 6.42 -17.40 -6.07
CA VAL A 85 4.97 -17.56 -5.86
C VAL A 85 4.26 -17.32 -7.18
N ASP A 86 3.72 -18.33 -7.82
CA ASP A 86 2.81 -18.30 -9.01
C ASP A 86 2.96 -17.06 -9.91
N GLY A 87 4.16 -16.88 -10.48
CA GLY A 87 4.49 -15.71 -11.27
C GLY A 87 4.86 -14.47 -10.46
N GLY A 88 5.13 -14.61 -9.17
CA GLY A 88 5.62 -13.52 -8.32
C GLY A 88 4.60 -12.41 -8.16
N LEU A 89 4.96 -11.21 -8.62
CA LEU A 89 4.06 -10.05 -8.59
C LEU A 89 2.75 -10.25 -9.36
N LEU A 90 2.72 -11.18 -10.33
CA LEU A 90 1.53 -11.43 -11.15
C LEU A 90 0.39 -12.05 -10.35
N ALA A 91 0.65 -12.76 -9.26
CA ALA A 91 -0.39 -13.32 -8.41
C ALA A 91 -1.34 -12.23 -7.89
N VAL A 92 -0.79 -11.09 -7.45
CA VAL A 92 -1.58 -9.92 -7.01
C VAL A 92 -2.11 -9.12 -8.20
N ALA A 93 -1.29 -8.91 -9.24
CA ALA A 93 -1.69 -8.12 -10.42
C ALA A 93 -2.95 -8.67 -11.09
N ARG A 94 -3.05 -9.99 -11.26
CA ARG A 94 -4.23 -10.67 -11.86
C ARG A 94 -5.54 -10.38 -11.13
N VAL A 95 -5.48 -10.13 -9.81
CA VAL A 95 -6.68 -9.74 -9.03
C VAL A 95 -7.24 -8.43 -9.53
N PHE A 96 -6.37 -7.49 -9.89
CA PHE A 96 -6.77 -6.16 -10.36
C PHE A 96 -6.99 -6.12 -11.88
N GLU A 97 -6.23 -6.88 -12.67
CA GLU A 97 -6.40 -6.97 -14.13
C GLU A 97 -7.81 -7.45 -14.52
N LYS A 98 -8.41 -8.37 -13.76
CA LYS A 98 -9.81 -8.79 -13.98
C LYS A 98 -10.84 -7.66 -13.75
N HIS A 99 -10.44 -6.59 -13.05
CA HIS A 99 -11.23 -5.36 -12.89
C HIS A 99 -10.87 -4.28 -13.92
N GLY A 100 -9.97 -4.57 -14.87
CA GLY A 100 -9.61 -3.68 -15.96
C GLY A 100 -8.38 -2.80 -15.68
N TYR A 101 -7.56 -3.12 -14.67
CA TYR A 101 -6.25 -2.49 -14.52
C TYR A 101 -5.32 -2.90 -15.66
N THR A 102 -4.51 -1.96 -16.13
CA THR A 102 -3.55 -2.15 -17.22
C THR A 102 -2.12 -1.88 -16.75
N CYS A 103 -1.19 -2.75 -17.16
CA CYS A 103 0.24 -2.55 -16.85
C CYS A 103 0.78 -1.41 -17.71
N GLU A 104 1.33 -0.39 -17.05
CA GLU A 104 1.86 0.82 -17.71
C GLU A 104 3.39 0.93 -17.65
N GLY A 105 4.04 0.13 -16.78
CA GLY A 105 5.49 0.17 -16.71
C GLY A 105 6.09 -0.85 -15.76
N SER A 106 7.40 -1.06 -15.93
CA SER A 106 8.23 -1.94 -15.11
C SER A 106 9.41 -1.16 -14.54
N LEU A 107 9.82 -1.51 -13.34
CA LEU A 107 10.96 -0.93 -12.65
C LEU A 107 11.82 -2.06 -12.08
N THR A 108 13.13 -1.85 -12.06
CA THR A 108 14.10 -2.77 -11.45
C THR A 108 14.93 -2.02 -10.43
N PHE A 109 15.06 -2.60 -9.24
CA PHE A 109 15.85 -2.09 -8.11
C PHE A 109 17.01 -3.05 -7.86
N GLU A 110 18.13 -2.85 -8.56
CA GLU A 110 19.26 -3.78 -8.56
C GLU A 110 19.85 -3.99 -7.18
N ALA A 111 20.11 -2.89 -6.44
CA ALA A 111 20.68 -2.96 -5.09
C ALA A 111 19.78 -3.71 -4.10
N LYS A 112 18.49 -3.76 -4.33
CA LYS A 112 17.49 -4.43 -3.48
C LYS A 112 17.03 -5.78 -4.02
N LYS A 113 17.47 -6.14 -5.23
CA LYS A 113 17.13 -7.40 -5.90
C LYS A 113 15.61 -7.54 -6.10
N VAL A 114 14.96 -6.44 -6.45
CA VAL A 114 13.49 -6.34 -6.58
C VAL A 114 13.11 -5.89 -7.98
N ASP A 115 12.14 -6.58 -8.58
CA ASP A 115 11.45 -6.13 -9.78
C ASP A 115 10.02 -5.73 -9.44
N ALA A 116 9.53 -4.71 -10.12
CA ALA A 116 8.20 -4.17 -9.90
C ALA A 116 7.49 -3.84 -11.20
N ARG A 117 6.16 -3.81 -11.14
CA ARG A 117 5.30 -3.26 -12.19
C ARG A 117 4.26 -2.34 -11.55
N TRP A 118 3.89 -1.33 -12.31
CA TRP A 118 2.79 -0.50 -11.90
C TRP A 118 1.65 -0.55 -12.94
N PHE A 119 0.44 -0.38 -12.44
CA PHE A 119 -0.79 -0.51 -13.22
C PHE A 119 -1.66 0.72 -13.02
N ALA A 120 -2.21 1.21 -14.12
CA ALA A 120 -3.24 2.25 -14.08
C ALA A 120 -4.61 1.65 -13.76
N PRO A 121 -5.47 2.39 -13.05
CA PRO A 121 -6.85 1.99 -12.83
C PRO A 121 -7.64 2.02 -14.13
N PRO A 122 -8.81 1.33 -14.20
CA PRO A 122 -9.62 1.27 -15.43
C PRO A 122 -9.93 2.66 -15.99
N ALA A 123 -9.72 2.83 -17.30
CA ALA A 123 -10.01 4.07 -18.00
C ALA A 123 -11.52 4.29 -18.23
N ALA A 124 -12.35 3.28 -18.02
CA ALA A 124 -13.77 3.30 -18.25
C ALA A 124 -14.50 4.37 -17.42
N ARG A 125 -15.62 4.88 -17.94
CA ARG A 125 -16.41 5.95 -17.28
C ARG A 125 -16.83 5.57 -15.84
N TRP A 126 -17.17 4.32 -15.59
CA TRP A 126 -17.57 3.86 -14.27
C TRP A 126 -16.43 3.93 -13.21
N ALA A 127 -15.19 3.96 -13.66
CA ALA A 127 -14.01 4.09 -12.79
C ALA A 127 -13.53 5.54 -12.64
N ARG A 128 -14.32 6.51 -13.06
CA ARG A 128 -14.03 7.95 -12.94
C ARG A 128 -14.87 8.59 -11.83
N ASP A 129 -14.35 9.66 -11.27
CA ASP A 129 -15.11 10.55 -10.38
C ASP A 129 -15.97 11.55 -11.18
N ALA A 130 -16.72 12.40 -10.51
CA ALA A 130 -17.59 13.40 -11.15
C ALA A 130 -16.82 14.44 -11.98
N ARG A 131 -15.50 14.55 -11.82
CA ARG A 131 -14.62 15.44 -12.59
C ARG A 131 -13.99 14.76 -13.80
N GLY A 132 -14.21 13.45 -13.95
CA GLY A 132 -13.61 12.63 -14.98
C GLY A 132 -12.20 12.12 -14.65
N ASP A 133 -11.71 12.35 -13.44
CA ASP A 133 -10.44 11.81 -12.97
C ASP A 133 -10.59 10.35 -12.50
N PRO A 134 -9.50 9.56 -12.42
CA PRO A 134 -9.55 8.22 -11.86
C PRO A 134 -10.11 8.23 -10.45
N ALA A 135 -11.14 7.43 -10.18
CA ALA A 135 -11.75 7.27 -8.86
C ALA A 135 -11.02 6.22 -8.00
N PHE A 136 -10.14 5.45 -8.60
CA PHE A 136 -9.39 4.36 -7.97
C PHE A 136 -7.88 4.62 -8.05
N PRO A 137 -7.11 4.13 -7.06
CA PRO A 137 -5.67 4.32 -7.01
C PRO A 137 -4.94 3.50 -8.08
N ARG A 138 -3.72 3.90 -8.41
CA ARG A 138 -2.76 3.07 -9.13
C ARG A 138 -2.40 1.85 -8.29
N LEU A 139 -1.85 0.84 -8.93
CA LEU A 139 -1.31 -0.34 -8.27
C LEU A 139 0.21 -0.40 -8.51
N PHE A 140 0.97 -0.62 -7.46
CA PHE A 140 2.40 -0.92 -7.51
C PHE A 140 2.65 -2.30 -6.91
N VAL A 141 3.11 -3.25 -7.69
CA VAL A 141 3.38 -4.61 -7.23
C VAL A 141 4.82 -4.96 -7.52
N SER A 142 5.51 -5.48 -6.50
CA SER A 142 6.90 -5.88 -6.60
C SER A 142 7.11 -7.32 -6.15
N HIS A 143 8.22 -7.92 -6.59
CA HIS A 143 8.70 -9.18 -6.07
C HIS A 143 10.21 -9.17 -5.87
N LEU A 144 10.66 -9.91 -4.88
CA LEU A 144 12.08 -10.14 -4.62
C LEU A 144 12.59 -11.26 -5.54
N ARG A 145 13.73 -11.03 -6.18
CA ARG A 145 14.47 -12.06 -6.93
C ARG A 145 15.19 -12.95 -5.92
N VAL A 146 14.63 -14.13 -5.70
CA VAL A 146 15.10 -15.06 -4.65
C VAL A 146 16.46 -15.65 -4.98
N ASP A 147 16.76 -15.86 -6.26
CA ASP A 147 18.07 -16.39 -6.71
C ASP A 147 19.24 -15.45 -6.42
N ASP A 148 18.96 -14.16 -6.28
CA ASP A 148 19.99 -13.15 -5.97
C ASP A 148 20.34 -13.08 -4.46
N LEU A 149 19.62 -13.83 -3.61
CA LEU A 149 19.85 -13.86 -2.16
C LEU A 149 20.99 -14.83 -1.76
N PRO A 150 21.59 -14.67 -0.58
CA PRO A 150 22.46 -15.67 0.01
C PRO A 150 21.75 -17.03 0.13
N ASP A 151 22.52 -18.13 0.02
CA ASP A 151 22.00 -19.50 -0.04
C ASP A 151 21.12 -19.88 1.16
N ASP A 152 21.47 -19.44 2.36
CA ASP A 152 20.71 -19.68 3.58
C ASP A 152 19.32 -19.01 3.52
N ALA A 153 19.28 -17.75 3.11
CA ALA A 153 18.02 -17.01 2.93
C ALA A 153 17.16 -17.61 1.81
N ARG A 154 17.76 -17.96 0.68
CA ARG A 154 17.06 -18.63 -0.43
C ARG A 154 16.43 -19.94 0.03
N LYS A 155 17.17 -20.80 0.74
CA LYS A 155 16.66 -22.08 1.27
C LYS A 155 15.50 -21.89 2.25
N VAL A 156 15.51 -20.83 3.05
CA VAL A 156 14.37 -20.51 3.94
C VAL A 156 13.13 -20.22 3.11
N ILE A 157 13.24 -19.38 2.08
CA ILE A 157 12.11 -19.03 1.23
C ILE A 157 11.59 -20.27 0.48
N GLU A 158 12.47 -21.02 -0.18
CA GLU A 158 12.10 -22.24 -0.94
C GLU A 158 11.36 -23.25 -0.07
N ARG A 159 11.84 -23.49 1.14
CA ARG A 159 11.19 -24.41 2.09
C ARG A 159 9.80 -23.94 2.53
N ARG A 160 9.60 -22.62 2.68
CA ARG A 160 8.36 -22.04 3.18
C ARG A 160 7.32 -21.81 2.09
N VAL A 161 7.77 -21.34 0.95
CA VAL A 161 6.89 -21.01 -0.19
C VAL A 161 6.52 -22.28 -0.97
N GLY A 162 7.30 -23.36 -0.82
CA GLY A 162 7.11 -24.59 -1.57
C GLY A 162 7.50 -24.48 -3.04
N THR A 163 7.19 -25.52 -3.80
CA THR A 163 7.31 -25.46 -5.25
C THR A 163 6.21 -24.58 -5.84
N CYS A 164 6.50 -23.92 -6.96
CA CYS A 164 5.57 -23.03 -7.67
C CYS A 164 4.19 -23.66 -7.95
N GLU A 165 4.13 -24.99 -8.09
CA GLU A 165 2.90 -25.72 -8.39
C GLU A 165 1.98 -25.87 -7.17
N GLU A 166 2.52 -26.04 -5.97
CA GLU A 166 1.73 -26.18 -4.74
C GLU A 166 1.21 -24.84 -4.24
N SER A 167 2.03 -23.80 -4.32
CA SER A 167 1.62 -22.43 -3.96
C SER A 167 0.63 -21.83 -4.95
N GLY A 168 0.70 -22.21 -6.24
CA GLY A 168 -0.12 -21.62 -7.30
C GLY A 168 -1.63 -21.79 -7.13
N ARG A 169 -2.07 -22.95 -6.66
CA ARG A 169 -3.52 -23.20 -6.45
C ARG A 169 -4.12 -22.39 -5.30
N ASN A 170 -3.34 -22.06 -4.30
CA ASN A 170 -3.77 -21.24 -3.17
C ASN A 170 -3.45 -19.75 -3.38
N ALA A 171 -2.40 -19.43 -4.13
CA ALA A 171 -1.90 -18.06 -4.29
C ALA A 171 -2.96 -17.10 -4.83
N ALA A 172 -3.72 -17.49 -5.85
CA ALA A 172 -4.77 -16.63 -6.42
C ALA A 172 -5.88 -16.33 -5.40
N ARG A 173 -6.38 -17.34 -4.69
CA ARG A 173 -7.41 -17.18 -3.65
C ARG A 173 -6.91 -16.39 -2.46
N VAL A 174 -5.65 -16.58 -2.08
CA VAL A 174 -5.01 -15.86 -0.98
C VAL A 174 -4.68 -14.43 -1.39
N ALA A 175 -4.24 -14.22 -2.63
CA ALA A 175 -4.01 -12.89 -3.17
C ALA A 175 -5.28 -12.03 -3.12
N GLU A 176 -6.45 -12.57 -3.45
CA GLU A 176 -7.74 -11.86 -3.37
C GLU A 176 -8.07 -11.33 -1.96
N ARG A 177 -7.53 -11.96 -0.93
CA ARG A 177 -7.77 -11.61 0.49
C ARG A 177 -6.60 -10.89 1.15
N GLY A 178 -5.46 -10.73 0.46
CA GLY A 178 -4.25 -10.17 1.04
C GLY A 178 -3.63 -11.05 2.12
N GLY A 179 -3.80 -12.37 2.02
CA GLY A 179 -3.31 -13.33 2.99
C GLY A 179 -1.86 -13.79 2.74
N VAL A 180 -1.43 -14.80 3.51
CA VAL A 180 -0.10 -15.41 3.43
C VAL A 180 -0.18 -16.74 2.69
N PRO A 181 0.27 -16.83 1.42
CA PRO A 181 0.09 -18.02 0.58
C PRO A 181 0.74 -19.30 1.12
N TRP A 182 1.78 -19.16 1.93
CA TRP A 182 2.55 -20.26 2.54
C TRP A 182 2.10 -20.60 3.96
N SER A 183 1.00 -20.07 4.44
CA SER A 183 0.38 -20.55 5.67
C SER A 183 -0.55 -21.73 5.37
N ALA A 184 -0.61 -22.71 6.28
CA ALA A 184 -1.38 -23.93 6.09
C ALA A 184 -2.87 -23.69 5.76
N ASP A 185 -3.45 -22.61 6.27
CA ASP A 185 -4.87 -22.27 6.10
C ASP A 185 -5.13 -21.13 5.12
N GLY A 186 -4.09 -20.58 4.47
CA GLY A 186 -4.19 -19.35 3.68
C GLY A 186 -4.71 -18.17 4.52
N ALA A 187 -4.47 -18.26 5.82
CA ALA A 187 -5.09 -17.40 6.82
C ALA A 187 -4.71 -15.94 6.63
N ASP A 188 -5.61 -15.09 7.08
CA ASP A 188 -5.33 -13.67 7.35
C ASP A 188 -3.97 -13.53 8.03
N ALA A 189 -3.24 -12.46 7.69
CA ALA A 189 -1.95 -12.12 8.30
C ALA A 189 -2.06 -11.79 9.82
N SER A 190 -3.04 -12.36 10.52
CA SER A 190 -3.12 -12.29 11.97
C SER A 190 -2.03 -13.16 12.57
N ALA A 191 -1.25 -12.57 13.46
CA ALA A 191 -0.03 -13.11 14.04
C ALA A 191 -0.16 -14.49 14.70
N ASP A 192 -1.37 -14.97 14.95
CA ASP A 192 -1.60 -16.18 15.75
C ASP A 192 -1.54 -17.50 14.97
N VAL A 193 -1.53 -17.44 13.63
CA VAL A 193 -1.71 -18.64 12.78
C VAL A 193 -0.46 -18.96 11.94
N ILE A 194 0.47 -18.04 11.77
CA ILE A 194 1.65 -18.26 10.94
C ILE A 194 2.77 -18.88 11.78
N ASN A 195 3.09 -20.14 11.52
CA ASN A 195 4.14 -20.87 12.21
C ASN A 195 5.53 -20.59 11.58
N ILE A 196 6.07 -19.38 11.79
CA ILE A 196 7.42 -19.01 11.37
C ILE A 196 8.39 -19.24 12.53
N ALA A 197 9.52 -19.88 12.27
CA ALA A 197 10.57 -20.01 13.26
C ALA A 197 11.39 -18.71 13.37
N LEU A 198 11.87 -18.41 14.58
CA LEU A 198 12.60 -17.19 14.85
C LEU A 198 13.90 -17.11 14.02
N ASP A 199 14.63 -18.21 13.95
CA ASP A 199 15.87 -18.35 13.17
C ASP A 199 15.66 -18.10 11.67
N GLU A 200 14.52 -18.54 11.11
CA GLU A 200 14.16 -18.27 9.72
C GLU A 200 13.89 -16.79 9.47
N TYR A 201 13.14 -16.15 10.37
CA TYR A 201 12.90 -14.70 10.27
C TYR A 201 14.20 -13.90 10.39
N GLU A 202 15.08 -14.27 11.33
CA GLU A 202 16.36 -13.60 11.54
C GLU A 202 17.31 -13.78 10.34
N THR A 203 17.37 -14.99 9.77
CA THR A 203 18.13 -15.24 8.53
C THR A 203 17.67 -14.31 7.41
N LEU A 204 16.36 -14.23 7.19
CA LEU A 204 15.82 -13.34 6.16
C LEU A 204 16.02 -11.87 6.49
N SER A 205 15.83 -11.46 7.75
CA SER A 205 16.01 -10.06 8.18
C SER A 205 17.44 -9.56 7.99
N ASN A 206 18.41 -10.45 8.17
CA ASN A 206 19.83 -10.14 7.94
C ASN A 206 20.17 -10.04 6.45
N ALA A 207 19.53 -10.84 5.59
CA ALA A 207 19.76 -10.85 4.15
C ALA A 207 18.98 -9.76 3.42
N SER A 208 17.71 -9.54 3.81
CA SER A 208 16.80 -8.60 3.16
C SER A 208 15.60 -8.31 4.06
N GLU A 209 15.41 -7.03 4.44
CA GLU A 209 14.18 -6.58 5.13
C GLU A 209 12.93 -6.85 4.30
N TYR A 210 13.03 -6.73 2.99
CA TYR A 210 11.94 -7.06 2.07
C TYR A 210 11.52 -8.51 2.24
N ALA A 211 12.50 -9.45 2.28
CA ALA A 211 12.24 -10.88 2.45
C ALA A 211 11.58 -11.17 3.80
N ALA A 212 12.10 -10.62 4.89
CA ALA A 212 11.56 -10.82 6.23
C ALA A 212 10.11 -10.28 6.34
N TRP A 213 9.86 -9.08 5.80
CA TRP A 213 8.52 -8.50 5.76
C TRP A 213 7.55 -9.38 4.96
N THR A 214 7.97 -9.80 3.76
CA THR A 214 7.15 -10.61 2.87
C THR A 214 6.85 -11.98 3.48
N LEU A 215 7.81 -12.59 4.18
CA LEU A 215 7.60 -13.86 4.88
C LEU A 215 6.46 -13.77 5.91
N VAL A 216 6.42 -12.68 6.68
CA VAL A 216 5.44 -12.47 7.77
C VAL A 216 4.07 -12.06 7.22
N HIS A 217 4.03 -11.20 6.21
CA HIS A 217 2.80 -10.53 5.78
C HIS A 217 2.21 -11.07 4.47
N GLY A 218 2.99 -11.83 3.70
CA GLY A 218 2.52 -12.38 2.41
C GLY A 218 2.11 -11.29 1.42
N HIS A 219 0.93 -11.48 0.84
CA HIS A 219 0.30 -10.54 -0.09
C HIS A 219 -0.56 -9.46 0.59
N ALA A 220 -0.37 -9.25 1.89
CA ALA A 220 -1.01 -8.13 2.55
C ALA A 220 -0.55 -6.79 1.95
N LEU A 221 -1.41 -5.78 2.02
CA LEU A 221 -1.07 -4.43 1.57
C LEU A 221 0.14 -3.90 2.36
N ASN A 222 1.22 -3.58 1.64
CA ASN A 222 2.45 -3.09 2.25
C ASN A 222 2.33 -1.62 2.64
N HIS A 223 1.84 -0.78 1.73
CA HIS A 223 1.49 0.61 2.04
C HIS A 223 0.43 1.13 1.09
N VAL A 224 -0.16 2.22 1.51
CA VAL A 224 -0.99 3.07 0.67
C VAL A 224 -0.30 4.42 0.49
N ALA A 225 -0.57 5.09 -0.60
CA ALA A 225 -0.14 6.46 -0.83
C ALA A 225 -1.34 7.40 -0.93
N VAL A 226 -1.25 8.54 -0.26
CA VAL A 226 -2.25 9.60 -0.31
C VAL A 226 -1.83 10.64 -1.34
N ALA A 227 -2.72 10.95 -2.28
CA ALA A 227 -2.53 11.98 -3.30
C ALA A 227 -2.79 13.37 -2.71
N VAL A 228 -1.74 14.06 -2.26
CA VAL A 228 -1.85 15.37 -1.58
C VAL A 228 -2.49 16.41 -2.50
N HIS A 229 -2.18 16.38 -3.78
CA HIS A 229 -2.77 17.26 -4.79
C HIS A 229 -4.27 17.05 -5.03
N ARG A 230 -4.83 15.94 -4.55
CA ARG A 230 -6.26 15.61 -4.64
C ARG A 230 -7.03 15.84 -3.33
N LEU A 231 -6.40 16.39 -2.31
CA LEU A 231 -7.04 16.80 -1.08
C LEU A 231 -7.58 18.22 -1.22
N PHE A 232 -8.91 18.35 -1.21
CA PHE A 232 -9.59 19.65 -1.38
C PHE A 232 -10.21 20.13 -0.08
N GLU A 233 -10.36 21.46 0.06
CA GLU A 233 -11.09 22.08 1.16
C GLU A 233 -12.56 21.63 1.13
N HIS A 234 -13.09 21.24 2.26
CA HIS A 234 -14.51 20.98 2.41
C HIS A 234 -15.20 22.32 2.63
N SER A 235 -16.13 22.66 1.77
CA SER A 235 -17.09 23.75 2.04
C SER A 235 -18.01 23.22 3.15
N SER A 236 -17.77 23.68 4.38
CA SER A 236 -18.62 23.34 5.52
C SER A 236 -20.08 23.74 5.22
N GLY A 237 -20.96 22.77 5.09
CA GLY A 237 -22.40 22.96 5.26
C GLY A 237 -23.26 23.23 4.04
N VAL A 238 -22.77 23.08 2.82
CA VAL A 238 -23.63 23.17 1.64
C VAL A 238 -23.61 21.85 0.87
N SER A 239 -24.75 21.18 0.84
CA SER A 239 -25.06 20.19 -0.21
C SER A 239 -24.74 20.83 -1.54
N VAL A 240 -23.75 20.30 -2.28
CA VAL A 240 -23.38 20.83 -3.60
C VAL A 240 -24.50 20.46 -4.56
N SER A 241 -25.56 21.25 -4.55
CA SER A 241 -26.40 21.42 -5.70
C SER A 241 -25.54 22.00 -6.80
N MET A 242 -25.41 21.30 -7.91
CA MET A 242 -24.64 21.70 -9.09
C MET A 242 -25.20 22.99 -9.70
N SER A 243 -24.89 24.14 -9.13
CA SER A 243 -25.01 25.40 -9.84
C SER A 243 -23.72 25.61 -10.67
N ARG A 244 -23.88 25.95 -11.93
CA ARG A 244 -22.81 26.20 -12.91
C ARG A 244 -21.83 27.32 -12.54
N ASP A 245 -21.93 27.87 -11.34
CA ASP A 245 -21.18 29.05 -10.87
C ASP A 245 -20.29 28.78 -9.64
N SER A 246 -20.05 27.50 -9.30
CA SER A 246 -19.19 27.16 -8.17
C SER A 246 -17.71 27.26 -8.55
N ARG A 247 -16.99 28.13 -7.83
CA ARG A 247 -15.52 28.24 -7.88
C ARG A 247 -14.89 26.87 -7.86
N ALA A 248 -13.91 26.65 -8.73
CA ALA A 248 -13.12 25.41 -8.74
C ALA A 248 -12.66 25.06 -7.31
N PRO A 249 -12.73 23.76 -6.91
CA PRO A 249 -12.36 23.37 -5.57
C PRO A 249 -10.89 23.73 -5.32
N ARG A 250 -10.61 24.33 -4.15
CA ARG A 250 -9.25 24.68 -3.75
C ARG A 250 -8.56 23.52 -3.10
N ARG A 251 -7.29 23.33 -3.38
CA ARG A 251 -6.46 22.35 -2.67
C ARG A 251 -6.42 22.68 -1.18
N ARG A 252 -6.53 21.65 -0.33
CA ARG A 252 -6.40 21.77 1.13
C ARG A 252 -4.98 22.15 1.55
N PHE A 253 -3.97 21.68 0.82
CA PHE A 253 -2.56 21.97 1.08
C PHE A 253 -1.92 22.53 -0.18
N ALA A 254 -1.17 23.62 -0.02
CA ALA A 254 -0.46 24.26 -1.13
C ALA A 254 0.71 23.40 -1.66
N SER A 255 1.27 22.52 -0.82
CA SER A 255 2.37 21.63 -1.18
C SER A 255 2.42 20.40 -0.27
N LEU A 256 3.26 19.45 -0.63
CA LEU A 256 3.56 18.28 0.22
C LEU A 256 4.12 18.70 1.59
N GLU A 257 5.00 19.71 1.63
CA GLU A 257 5.59 20.21 2.87
C GLU A 257 4.52 20.80 3.81
N ALA A 258 3.53 21.50 3.26
CA ALA A 258 2.39 22.01 4.04
C ALA A 258 1.55 20.86 4.63
N CYS A 259 1.32 19.80 3.87
CA CYS A 259 0.67 18.58 4.36
C CYS A 259 1.47 17.92 5.48
N LEU A 260 2.78 17.78 5.32
CA LEU A 260 3.65 17.20 6.35
C LEU A 260 3.68 18.06 7.61
N ALA A 261 3.70 19.38 7.48
CA ALA A 261 3.63 20.29 8.62
C ALA A 261 2.32 20.09 9.42
N PHE A 262 1.19 19.96 8.73
CA PHE A 262 -0.10 19.63 9.35
C PHE A 262 -0.05 18.30 10.12
N LEU A 263 0.49 17.24 9.52
CA LEU A 263 0.56 15.92 10.13
C LEU A 263 1.50 15.89 11.36
N LYS A 264 2.57 16.68 11.36
CA LYS A 264 3.53 16.77 12.47
C LYS A 264 3.03 17.62 13.64
N ALA A 265 2.08 18.52 13.39
CA ALA A 265 1.52 19.36 14.43
C ALA A 265 0.70 18.50 15.43
N PRO A 266 0.67 18.91 16.73
CA PRO A 266 -0.28 18.32 17.67
C PRO A 266 -1.74 18.49 17.17
N PRO A 267 -2.63 17.54 17.44
CA PRO A 267 -2.44 16.34 18.25
C PRO A 267 -1.91 15.14 17.46
N LEU A 268 -1.79 15.22 16.11
CA LEU A 268 -1.38 14.10 15.26
C LEU A 268 0.06 13.65 15.54
N SER A 269 0.98 14.60 15.65
CA SER A 269 2.40 14.36 15.97
C SER A 269 3.03 13.22 15.17
N THR A 270 2.66 13.13 13.89
CA THR A 270 3.06 12.04 12.98
C THR A 270 4.57 12.11 12.73
N LYS A 271 5.26 10.99 12.94
CA LYS A 271 6.68 10.86 12.61
C LYS A 271 6.86 10.48 11.14
N THR A 272 7.70 11.23 10.44
CA THR A 272 8.03 10.99 9.04
C THR A 272 9.42 10.39 8.90
N SER A 273 9.61 9.56 7.87
CA SER A 273 10.89 8.94 7.57
C SER A 273 11.84 9.92 6.87
N ARG A 274 13.13 9.87 7.24
CA ARG A 274 14.23 10.60 6.58
C ARG A 274 15.20 9.68 5.86
N ALA A 275 14.92 8.38 5.80
CA ALA A 275 15.74 7.44 5.08
C ALA A 275 15.89 7.83 3.60
N GLY A 276 16.98 7.46 2.96
CA GLY A 276 17.21 7.75 1.55
C GLY A 276 17.49 9.23 1.23
N GLY A 277 17.98 10.03 2.19
CA GLY A 277 18.53 11.37 1.89
C GLY A 277 17.58 12.55 2.04
N GLY A 278 16.66 12.49 3.01
CA GLY A 278 15.79 13.63 3.34
C GLY A 278 14.33 13.22 3.54
N GLU A 279 13.51 14.14 4.03
CA GLU A 279 12.11 13.85 4.31
C GLU A 279 11.28 13.76 3.02
N VAL A 280 11.47 14.71 2.10
CA VAL A 280 10.79 14.74 0.80
C VAL A 280 11.76 14.24 -0.27
N LYS A 281 11.33 13.26 -1.04
CA LYS A 281 12.01 12.75 -2.22
C LYS A 281 11.44 13.47 -3.43
N VAL A 282 12.31 13.95 -4.30
CA VAL A 282 11.91 14.67 -5.51
C VAL A 282 12.47 13.92 -6.71
N SER A 283 11.62 13.59 -7.68
CA SER A 283 12.07 12.97 -8.93
C SER A 283 13.06 13.87 -9.68
N PRO A 284 13.96 13.32 -10.52
CA PRO A 284 14.93 14.11 -11.28
C PRO A 284 14.30 15.19 -12.14
N ASP A 285 13.10 14.93 -12.66
CA ASP A 285 12.29 15.90 -13.43
C ASP A 285 11.58 16.95 -12.57
N GLY A 286 11.59 16.80 -11.24
CA GLY A 286 10.91 17.68 -10.28
C GLY A 286 9.40 17.51 -10.18
N GLY A 287 8.79 16.69 -11.02
CA GLY A 287 7.33 16.56 -11.15
C GLY A 287 6.65 15.63 -10.14
N LEU A 288 7.42 14.77 -9.47
CA LEU A 288 6.93 13.84 -8.46
C LEU A 288 7.63 14.10 -7.13
N ARG A 289 6.84 14.42 -6.09
CA ARG A 289 7.33 14.60 -4.72
C ARG A 289 6.70 13.56 -3.81
N GLN A 290 7.50 12.91 -2.98
CA GLN A 290 7.05 11.82 -2.12
C GLN A 290 7.67 11.93 -0.72
N ALA A 291 6.88 11.58 0.28
CA ALA A 291 7.33 11.40 1.65
C ALA A 291 6.61 10.21 2.27
N ALA A 292 7.14 9.65 3.36
CA ALA A 292 6.51 8.54 4.04
C ALA A 292 6.55 8.75 5.56
N THR A 293 5.59 8.13 6.26
CA THR A 293 5.69 8.00 7.71
C THR A 293 6.75 6.97 8.07
N VAL A 294 7.18 7.03 9.33
CA VAL A 294 7.83 5.88 9.95
C VAL A 294 6.83 4.73 10.03
N ALA A 295 7.30 3.50 9.76
CA ALA A 295 6.43 2.33 9.80
C ALA A 295 5.87 2.06 11.21
N ASP A 296 4.66 1.57 11.27
CA ASP A 296 4.13 0.94 12.47
C ASP A 296 4.90 -0.36 12.78
N VAL A 297 4.80 -0.83 13.99
CA VAL A 297 5.37 -2.10 14.44
C VAL A 297 4.29 -3.01 14.96
N LEU A 298 4.49 -4.31 14.78
CA LEU A 298 3.59 -5.37 15.21
C LEU A 298 4.34 -6.34 16.11
N GLU A 299 3.74 -6.74 17.22
CA GLU A 299 4.24 -7.85 18.01
C GLU A 299 3.85 -9.16 17.33
N PHE A 300 4.84 -9.99 16.98
CA PHE A 300 4.66 -11.26 16.29
C PHE A 300 5.25 -12.42 17.12
N GLY A 301 4.51 -13.52 17.22
CA GLY A 301 4.95 -14.72 17.94
C GLY A 301 5.64 -15.72 17.01
N PHE A 302 6.95 -15.88 17.16
CA PHE A 302 7.76 -16.83 16.42
C PHE A 302 7.92 -18.15 17.18
N ILE A 303 8.03 -19.27 16.47
CA ILE A 303 8.41 -20.55 17.04
C ILE A 303 9.89 -20.48 17.44
N ASP A 304 10.17 -20.74 18.72
CA ASP A 304 11.52 -20.83 19.23
C ASP A 304 12.01 -22.29 19.23
N ARG A 305 12.88 -22.59 18.28
CA ARG A 305 13.45 -23.95 18.14
C ARG A 305 14.62 -24.21 19.09
N SER A 306 15.16 -23.20 19.75
CA SER A 306 16.29 -23.35 20.68
C SER A 306 15.91 -24.08 21.96
N ASN A 307 14.61 -24.11 22.30
CA ASN A 307 14.06 -24.77 23.49
C ASN A 307 13.50 -26.18 23.24
N THR A 308 13.65 -26.72 22.03
CA THR A 308 13.40 -28.14 21.81
C THR A 308 14.51 -28.97 22.44
N LEU A 309 14.24 -29.56 23.59
CA LEU A 309 15.17 -30.48 24.25
C LEU A 309 15.58 -31.60 23.27
N GLU A 310 16.88 -31.76 23.05
CA GLU A 310 17.47 -32.89 22.35
C GLU A 310 17.00 -34.19 23.03
N GLY A 311 15.98 -34.85 22.47
CA GLY A 311 15.51 -36.06 23.12
C GLY A 311 14.45 -36.91 22.40
N ASP A 312 14.04 -36.61 21.17
CA ASP A 312 13.26 -37.58 20.42
C ASP A 312 13.40 -37.48 18.90
N SER A 313 14.32 -38.27 18.36
CA SER A 313 14.54 -38.43 16.93
C SER A 313 13.59 -39.44 16.29
N ARG A 314 12.32 -39.43 16.64
CA ARG A 314 11.29 -40.27 16.00
C ARG A 314 10.16 -39.40 15.45
N GLY A 315 10.19 -39.22 14.16
CA GLY A 315 9.04 -38.96 13.30
C GLY A 315 8.18 -37.77 13.71
N VAL A 316 8.52 -36.57 13.28
CA VAL A 316 7.65 -35.37 13.37
C VAL A 316 6.49 -35.58 12.39
N SER A 317 5.35 -36.08 12.90
CA SER A 317 4.06 -35.96 12.23
C SER A 317 3.58 -34.51 12.29
N GLU A 318 2.90 -34.06 11.25
CA GLU A 318 2.36 -32.71 11.02
C GLU A 318 1.30 -32.24 12.05
N GLY A 319 1.64 -32.26 13.33
CA GLY A 319 0.81 -31.68 14.39
C GLY A 319 1.68 -30.74 15.22
N VAL A 320 1.27 -29.49 15.37
CA VAL A 320 1.91 -28.54 16.30
C VAL A 320 1.83 -29.15 17.70
N ASP A 321 2.95 -29.70 18.19
CA ASP A 321 3.02 -30.27 19.53
C ASP A 321 2.81 -29.13 20.56
N ALA A 322 1.99 -29.40 21.57
CA ALA A 322 1.59 -28.45 22.62
C ALA A 322 2.76 -27.89 23.48
N ARG A 323 4.00 -28.23 23.14
CA ARG A 323 5.23 -27.83 23.83
C ARG A 323 6.06 -26.78 23.08
N THR A 324 5.59 -26.28 21.93
CA THR A 324 6.35 -25.27 21.15
C THR A 324 6.25 -23.91 21.83
N THR A 325 7.34 -23.43 22.42
CA THR A 325 7.39 -22.08 22.99
C THR A 325 7.39 -21.03 21.89
N LYS A 326 6.55 -20.00 22.03
CA LYS A 326 6.56 -18.84 21.12
C LYS A 326 7.33 -17.70 21.74
N THR A 327 8.31 -17.17 21.01
CA THR A 327 9.05 -15.96 21.38
C THR A 327 8.44 -14.77 20.64
N LYS A 328 8.04 -13.73 21.38
CA LYS A 328 7.49 -12.50 20.84
C LYS A 328 8.60 -11.55 20.40
N LYS A 329 8.47 -10.99 19.20
CA LYS A 329 9.38 -10.01 18.64
C LYS A 329 8.61 -8.91 17.91
N LEU A 330 9.07 -7.68 18.04
CA LEU A 330 8.54 -6.58 17.24
C LEU A 330 9.06 -6.68 15.81
N VAL A 331 8.15 -6.68 14.86
CA VAL A 331 8.43 -6.70 13.42
C VAL A 331 7.87 -5.46 12.76
N PRO A 332 8.48 -4.98 11.65
CA PRO A 332 7.89 -3.89 10.87
C PRO A 332 6.51 -4.28 10.36
N ALA A 333 5.53 -3.41 10.56
CA ALA A 333 4.22 -3.54 9.96
C ALA A 333 4.18 -2.75 8.63
N SER A 334 3.56 -1.58 8.61
CA SER A 334 3.37 -0.82 7.38
C SER A 334 3.48 0.68 7.64
N TYR A 335 3.50 1.47 6.58
CA TYR A 335 3.60 2.93 6.60
C TYR A 335 2.63 3.53 5.58
N VAL A 336 2.44 4.84 5.59
CA VAL A 336 1.70 5.57 4.56
C VAL A 336 2.64 6.53 3.83
N GLU A 337 2.49 6.58 2.51
CA GLU A 337 3.15 7.58 1.67
C GLU A 337 2.24 8.77 1.41
N PHE A 338 2.86 9.91 1.14
CA PHE A 338 2.23 11.13 0.69
C PHE A 338 2.85 11.53 -0.64
N VAL A 339 2.02 11.67 -1.66
CA VAL A 339 2.46 11.92 -3.03
C VAL A 339 1.86 13.22 -3.53
N ASP A 340 2.70 14.09 -4.05
CA ASP A 340 2.27 15.30 -4.76
C ASP A 340 2.79 15.24 -6.21
N ARG A 341 1.86 15.12 -7.17
CA ARG A 341 2.14 15.11 -8.60
C ARG A 341 1.90 16.50 -9.16
N LEU A 342 2.95 17.12 -9.65
CA LEU A 342 2.85 18.48 -10.16
C LEU A 342 2.23 18.52 -11.56
N PRO A 343 1.52 19.62 -11.89
CA PRO A 343 1.01 19.85 -13.24
C PRO A 343 2.14 19.93 -14.27
N ILE A 344 1.92 19.35 -15.43
CA ILE A 344 2.80 19.52 -16.59
C ILE A 344 2.57 20.92 -17.15
N ALA A 345 3.62 21.73 -17.28
CA ALA A 345 3.54 23.05 -17.88
C ALA A 345 3.72 22.91 -19.41
N GLY A 346 2.68 23.30 -20.15
CA GLY A 346 2.68 23.22 -21.62
C GLY A 346 1.66 22.22 -22.16
N ASP A 347 1.50 22.21 -23.48
CA ASP A 347 0.60 21.26 -24.14
C ASP A 347 1.06 19.83 -23.87
N ALA A 348 0.16 18.99 -23.42
CA ALA A 348 0.40 17.61 -22.96
C ALA A 348 0.91 16.63 -24.05
N GLY A 349 1.51 17.15 -25.13
CA GLY A 349 1.96 16.38 -26.30
C GLY A 349 3.45 16.13 -26.40
N ASP A 350 4.29 16.77 -25.60
CA ASP A 350 5.76 16.56 -25.66
C ASP A 350 6.31 16.17 -24.27
N GLU A 351 6.39 14.90 -24.02
CA GLU A 351 6.91 14.31 -22.75
C GLU A 351 8.41 14.57 -22.56
N THR A 352 9.14 14.98 -23.58
CA THR A 352 10.61 15.13 -23.55
C THR A 352 11.08 16.48 -22.99
N ASN A 353 10.18 17.45 -22.85
CA ASN A 353 10.51 18.80 -22.40
C ASN A 353 9.50 19.35 -21.36
N CYS A 354 9.01 18.50 -20.49
CA CYS A 354 8.05 18.86 -19.44
C CYS A 354 8.71 19.74 -18.38
N SER A 355 8.24 20.96 -18.24
CA SER A 355 8.44 21.75 -17.02
C SER A 355 7.23 21.60 -16.10
N TYR A 356 7.47 21.62 -14.79
CA TYR A 356 6.40 21.51 -13.81
C TYR A 356 6.19 22.84 -13.10
N ALA A 357 4.92 23.24 -12.96
CA ALA A 357 4.55 24.49 -12.32
C ALA A 357 3.66 24.22 -11.10
N GLY A 358 3.67 25.12 -10.14
CA GLY A 358 2.66 25.11 -9.08
C GLY A 358 1.27 25.41 -9.67
N ASP A 359 0.25 24.73 -9.18
CA ASP A 359 -1.15 24.91 -9.63
C ASP A 359 -1.84 26.14 -8.97
N GLY A 360 -1.11 26.87 -8.14
CA GLY A 360 -1.66 28.05 -7.44
C GLY A 360 -2.83 27.75 -6.52
N GLY A 361 -3.05 26.46 -6.21
CA GLY A 361 -4.19 25.96 -5.43
C GLY A 361 -5.45 25.71 -6.26
N ALA A 362 -5.39 25.88 -7.58
CA ALA A 362 -6.47 25.55 -8.49
C ALA A 362 -6.56 24.04 -8.76
N TYR A 363 -7.74 23.59 -9.17
CA TYR A 363 -7.90 22.21 -9.64
C TYR A 363 -7.24 22.04 -11.01
N VAL A 364 -6.38 21.00 -11.11
CA VAL A 364 -5.79 20.54 -12.37
C VAL A 364 -6.15 19.06 -12.53
N PRO A 365 -6.69 18.64 -13.70
CA PRO A 365 -7.02 17.25 -13.96
C PRO A 365 -5.82 16.31 -13.82
N GLU A 366 -6.07 15.09 -13.37
CA GLU A 366 -5.02 14.08 -13.15
C GLU A 366 -4.22 13.78 -14.44
N ARG A 367 -4.89 13.77 -15.60
CA ARG A 367 -4.26 13.59 -16.93
C ARG A 367 -3.25 14.67 -17.30
N SER A 368 -3.29 15.83 -16.65
CA SER A 368 -2.39 16.96 -16.86
C SER A 368 -1.30 17.04 -15.80
N ARG A 369 -1.08 15.97 -15.05
CA ARG A 369 -0.05 15.87 -14.02
C ARG A 369 0.97 14.81 -14.38
N ARG A 370 2.15 14.91 -13.75
CA ARG A 370 3.20 13.89 -13.86
C ARG A 370 2.65 12.52 -13.45
N ASP A 371 2.68 11.54 -14.35
CA ASP A 371 2.22 10.17 -14.10
C ASP A 371 3.37 9.19 -13.79
N GLY A 372 3.04 7.96 -13.51
CA GLY A 372 3.98 6.86 -13.28
C GLY A 372 4.73 6.93 -11.95
N PHE A 373 5.81 6.17 -11.90
CA PHE A 373 6.68 6.04 -10.73
C PHE A 373 8.11 6.40 -11.09
N GLU A 374 8.87 6.80 -10.06
CA GLU A 374 10.28 7.15 -10.19
C GLU A 374 11.14 6.17 -9.42
N THR A 375 12.06 5.48 -10.10
CA THR A 375 12.91 4.45 -9.49
C THR A 375 13.73 5.00 -8.33
N ALA A 376 14.35 6.17 -8.49
CA ALA A 376 15.17 6.78 -7.44
C ALA A 376 14.37 7.13 -6.18
N ASN A 377 13.15 7.64 -6.35
CA ASN A 377 12.27 7.96 -5.23
C ASN A 377 11.80 6.68 -4.52
N ALA A 378 11.35 5.69 -5.28
CA ALA A 378 10.88 4.42 -4.72
C ALA A 378 12.02 3.70 -4.00
N ASP A 379 13.24 3.70 -4.54
CA ASP A 379 14.42 3.12 -3.91
C ASP A 379 14.72 3.78 -2.55
N ALA A 380 14.68 5.10 -2.49
CA ALA A 380 14.87 5.86 -1.27
C ALA A 380 13.77 5.61 -0.21
N ILE A 381 12.54 5.35 -0.64
CA ILE A 381 11.41 5.07 0.26
C ILE A 381 11.47 3.63 0.80
N PHE A 382 11.90 2.66 0.02
CA PHE A 382 12.12 1.29 0.48
C PHE A 382 13.04 1.19 1.70
N GLU A 383 13.99 2.12 1.87
CA GLU A 383 14.90 2.18 3.03
C GLU A 383 14.23 2.69 4.32
N SER A 384 13.00 3.18 4.21
CA SER A 384 12.39 4.00 5.27
C SER A 384 11.92 3.23 6.49
N THR A 385 11.98 1.90 6.51
CA THR A 385 11.11 1.23 7.45
C THR A 385 11.73 0.95 8.81
N PHE A 386 12.74 0.17 8.99
CA PHE A 386 13.05 -0.29 10.35
C PHE A 386 14.49 0.02 10.82
N ARG A 387 15.47 -0.12 9.95
CA ARG A 387 16.88 0.08 10.35
C ARG A 387 17.20 1.53 10.74
N ALA A 388 16.50 2.49 10.17
CA ALA A 388 16.67 3.90 10.54
C ALA A 388 16.17 4.18 11.97
N GLN A 389 15.15 3.48 12.45
CA GLN A 389 14.61 3.67 13.81
C GLN A 389 15.52 3.10 14.91
N GLN A 390 16.32 2.07 14.63
CA GLN A 390 17.24 1.49 15.59
C GLN A 390 18.52 2.31 15.78
N ARG A 391 18.81 3.25 14.86
CA ARG A 391 19.99 4.13 14.95
C ARG A 391 19.72 5.45 15.66
N ASP A 392 18.47 5.86 15.78
CA ASP A 392 18.05 7.15 16.36
C ASP A 392 17.37 7.00 17.75
N GLY A 393 17.38 5.83 18.32
CA GLY A 393 16.94 5.49 19.69
C GLY A 393 18.11 4.97 20.50
#